data_2502a3fb92ffeac578e162a12744efec
#
_entry.id   2502a3fb92ffeac578e162a12744efec
#
_cell.length_a   1.000
_cell.length_b   1.000
_cell.length_c   1.000
_cell.angle_alpha   90.00
_cell.angle_beta   90.00
_cell.angle_gamma   90.00
#
_symmetry.space_group_name_H-M   'P 1'
#
loop_
_entity.id
_entity.type
_entity.pdbx_description
1 polymer ?
#
loop_
_entity_poly.entity_id
_entity_poly.type
_entity_poly.pdbx_seq_one_letter_code
_entity_poly.pdbx_strand_id
1 'polypeptide(L)'
;TEDAMLMDIQYHPVSDAVIHADFKRIDVKKPVNVVVPVEVINAETSKGLKLGGTLNFAVRKVALRGLVDVIPEKIIIDLANLTIGDVVHGTDLVLPDGVELGLHQAELAFAIIGGKMPMEEDEKAKAAAMAAPKK
;
A
#
# COMPACT_ATOMS: atom_id res chain seq x y z
N THR A 1 -29.22 -14.81 -8.44
CA THR A 1 -27.78 -14.63 -8.10
C THR A 1 -27.44 -13.16 -8.11
N GLU A 2 -27.10 -12.66 -6.97
CA GLU A 2 -26.64 -11.28 -6.79
C GLU A 2 -25.15 -11.27 -6.55
N ASP A 3 -24.46 -10.34 -7.17
CA ASP A 3 -23.04 -10.16 -6.95
C ASP A 3 -22.82 -9.37 -5.66
N ALA A 4 -22.02 -9.93 -4.78
CA ALA A 4 -21.68 -9.32 -3.50
C ALA A 4 -20.17 -9.31 -3.30
N MET A 5 -19.68 -8.20 -2.75
CA MET A 5 -18.28 -8.05 -2.41
C MET A 5 -18.09 -8.20 -0.92
N LEU A 6 -17.07 -8.94 -0.53
CA LEU A 6 -16.67 -9.07 0.85
C LEU A 6 -16.01 -7.79 1.33
N MET A 7 -16.59 -7.15 2.34
CA MET A 7 -16.08 -5.90 2.89
C MET A 7 -15.16 -6.11 4.09
N ASP A 8 -15.54 -7.01 4.97
CA ASP A 8 -14.78 -7.28 6.18
C ASP A 8 -15.00 -8.71 6.66
N ILE A 9 -13.97 -9.27 7.26
CA ILE A 9 -14.00 -10.61 7.85
C ILE A 9 -13.47 -10.50 9.27
N GLN A 10 -14.23 -11.00 10.23
CA GLN A 10 -13.77 -11.13 11.60
C GLN A 10 -13.42 -12.58 11.91
N TYR A 11 -12.25 -12.77 12.48
CA TYR A 11 -11.75 -14.07 12.88
C TYR A 11 -11.76 -14.22 14.40
N HIS A 12 -11.96 -15.44 14.83
CA HIS A 12 -11.82 -15.76 16.25
C HIS A 12 -10.33 -15.73 16.63
N PRO A 13 -9.94 -15.02 17.71
CA PRO A 13 -8.52 -14.81 18.04
C PRO A 13 -7.74 -16.08 18.41
N VAL A 14 -8.43 -17.17 18.74
CA VAL A 14 -7.80 -18.42 19.18
C VAL A 14 -7.89 -19.51 18.10
N SER A 15 -9.03 -19.65 17.42
CA SER A 15 -9.28 -20.72 16.47
C SER A 15 -9.14 -20.33 15.02
N ASP A 16 -8.90 -19.05 14.73
CA ASP A 16 -8.85 -18.48 13.37
C ASP A 16 -10.11 -18.76 12.52
N ALA A 17 -11.18 -19.21 13.15
CA ALA A 17 -12.44 -19.43 12.46
C ALA A 17 -13.13 -18.09 12.15
N VAL A 18 -13.74 -18.03 10.98
CA VAL A 18 -14.51 -16.85 10.58
C VAL A 18 -15.75 -16.76 11.45
N ILE A 19 -15.87 -15.67 12.23
CA ILE A 19 -17.03 -15.42 13.09
C ILE A 19 -18.07 -14.60 12.35
N HIS A 20 -17.64 -13.61 11.60
CA HIS A 20 -18.49 -12.66 10.92
C HIS A 20 -17.88 -12.26 9.56
N ALA A 21 -18.74 -12.11 8.57
CA ALA A 21 -18.36 -11.63 7.26
C ALA A 21 -19.40 -10.64 6.76
N ASP A 22 -18.95 -9.45 6.42
CA ASP A 22 -19.82 -8.40 5.88
C ASP A 22 -19.73 -8.39 4.36
N PHE A 23 -20.88 -8.50 3.71
CA PHE A 23 -21.00 -8.43 2.26
C PHE A 23 -21.77 -7.20 1.83
N LYS A 24 -21.28 -6.55 0.79
CA LYS A 24 -21.97 -5.44 0.14
C LYS A 24 -22.44 -5.88 -1.24
N ARG A 25 -23.71 -5.63 -1.55
CA ARG A 25 -24.22 -5.82 -2.91
C ARG A 25 -23.57 -4.84 -3.85
N ILE A 26 -23.16 -5.32 -5.00
CA ILE A 26 -22.52 -4.53 -6.03
C ILE A 26 -23.13 -4.81 -7.38
N ASP A 27 -23.14 -3.79 -8.22
CA ASP A 27 -23.44 -3.95 -9.65
C ASP A 27 -22.13 -4.06 -10.42
N VAL A 28 -21.94 -5.17 -11.12
CA VAL A 28 -20.72 -5.43 -11.92
C VAL A 28 -20.47 -4.34 -12.96
N LYS A 29 -21.53 -3.69 -13.42
CA LYS A 29 -21.49 -2.64 -14.44
C LYS A 29 -21.15 -1.25 -13.90
N LYS A 30 -21.13 -1.07 -12.58
CA LYS A 30 -20.86 0.24 -11.95
C LYS A 30 -19.49 0.27 -11.30
N PRO A 31 -18.77 1.39 -11.35
CA PRO A 31 -17.51 1.52 -10.64
C PRO A 31 -17.76 1.49 -9.13
N VAL A 32 -16.93 0.75 -8.43
CA VAL A 32 -16.97 0.62 -6.97
C VAL A 32 -15.63 1.05 -6.39
N ASN A 33 -15.68 1.53 -5.15
CA ASN A 33 -14.49 1.83 -4.39
C ASN A 33 -14.13 0.60 -3.54
N VAL A 34 -12.94 0.08 -3.74
CA VAL A 34 -12.45 -1.11 -3.04
C VAL A 34 -11.11 -0.79 -2.42
N VAL A 35 -10.88 -1.32 -1.24
CA VAL A 35 -9.58 -1.23 -0.58
C VAL A 35 -8.83 -2.54 -0.81
N VAL A 36 -7.69 -2.45 -1.48
CA VAL A 36 -6.86 -3.59 -1.88
C VAL A 36 -5.55 -3.56 -1.10
N PRO A 37 -5.10 -4.70 -0.58
CA PRO A 37 -3.80 -4.75 0.10
C PRO A 37 -2.65 -4.60 -0.88
N VAL A 38 -1.58 -4.00 -0.41
CA VAL A 38 -0.31 -3.86 -1.15
C VAL A 38 0.64 -4.95 -0.71
N GLU A 39 1.16 -5.69 -1.66
CA GLU A 39 2.17 -6.72 -1.46
C GLU A 39 3.46 -6.33 -2.19
N VAL A 40 4.58 -6.60 -1.59
CA VAL A 40 5.88 -6.33 -2.21
C VAL A 40 6.52 -7.62 -2.67
N ILE A 41 7.16 -7.55 -3.83
CA ILE A 41 7.94 -8.64 -4.38
C ILE A 41 9.40 -8.21 -4.57
N ASN A 42 10.28 -9.19 -4.75
CA ASN A 42 11.71 -8.96 -4.98
C ASN A 42 12.41 -8.14 -3.87
N ALA A 43 11.90 -8.20 -2.65
CA ALA A 43 12.54 -7.57 -1.51
C ALA A 43 13.98 -8.06 -1.32
N GLU A 44 14.20 -9.36 -1.49
CA GLU A 44 15.52 -9.96 -1.35
C GLU A 44 16.51 -9.52 -2.44
N THR A 45 16.01 -9.15 -3.62
CA THR A 45 16.84 -8.69 -4.74
C THR A 45 17.04 -7.18 -4.76
N SER A 46 16.30 -6.45 -3.93
CA SER A 46 16.43 -5.01 -3.81
C SER A 46 17.85 -4.59 -3.40
N LYS A 47 18.44 -3.71 -4.18
CA LYS A 47 19.77 -3.16 -3.88
C LYS A 47 19.78 -2.41 -2.54
N GLY A 48 18.70 -1.69 -2.25
CA GLY A 48 18.56 -0.95 -1.01
C GLY A 48 18.55 -1.85 0.22
N LEU A 49 17.79 -2.95 0.17
CA LEU A 49 17.72 -3.90 1.28
C LEU A 49 19.02 -4.71 1.44
N LYS A 50 19.70 -5.06 0.34
CA LYS A 50 21.02 -5.72 0.39
C LYS A 50 22.09 -4.86 1.03
N LEU A 51 22.01 -3.55 0.89
CA LEU A 51 22.93 -2.61 1.50
C LEU A 51 22.60 -2.34 2.98
N GLY A 52 21.64 -3.03 3.54
CA GLY A 52 21.23 -2.89 4.94
C GLY A 52 20.09 -1.92 5.15
N GLY A 53 19.37 -1.54 4.10
CA GLY A 53 18.18 -0.72 4.19
C GLY A 53 17.02 -1.45 4.89
N THR A 54 16.10 -0.68 5.43
CA THR A 54 14.88 -1.17 6.05
C THR A 54 13.67 -0.74 5.23
N LEU A 55 12.80 -1.68 4.93
CA LEU A 55 11.55 -1.39 4.25
C LEU A 55 10.49 -0.95 5.26
N ASN A 56 10.04 0.26 5.11
CA ASN A 56 8.95 0.82 5.91
C ASN A 56 7.72 1.04 5.03
N PHE A 57 6.60 0.46 5.43
CA PHE A 57 5.31 0.71 4.80
C PHE A 57 4.61 1.86 5.51
N ALA A 58 4.39 2.94 4.80
CA ALA A 58 3.56 4.03 5.28
C ALA A 58 2.07 3.67 5.12
N VAL A 59 1.73 3.06 3.99
CA VAL A 59 0.37 2.63 3.69
C VAL A 59 0.41 1.19 3.15
N ARG A 60 -0.38 0.34 3.73
CA ARG A 60 -0.46 -1.09 3.36
C ARG A 60 -1.70 -1.44 2.53
N LYS A 61 -2.61 -0.50 2.39
CA LYS A 61 -3.87 -0.70 1.69
C LYS A 61 -4.14 0.50 0.79
N VAL A 62 -4.58 0.24 -0.41
CA VAL A 62 -4.87 1.27 -1.42
C VAL A 62 -6.34 1.25 -1.74
N ALA A 63 -6.97 2.42 -1.73
CA ALA A 63 -8.33 2.57 -2.23
C ALA A 63 -8.30 2.71 -3.75
N LEU A 64 -8.92 1.78 -4.42
CA LEU A 64 -9.08 1.78 -5.87
C LEU A 64 -10.52 2.01 -6.26
N ARG A 65 -10.71 2.66 -7.37
CA ARG A 65 -12.01 2.85 -7.99
C ARG A 65 -12.02 2.26 -9.39
N GLY A 66 -12.96 1.40 -9.64
CA GLY A 66 -13.10 0.78 -10.95
C GLY A 66 -14.20 -0.27 -10.98
N LEU A 67 -14.29 -0.95 -12.10
CA LEU A 67 -15.21 -2.08 -12.25
C LEU A 67 -14.67 -3.28 -11.49
N VAL A 68 -15.55 -4.04 -10.88
CA VAL A 68 -15.19 -5.21 -10.06
C VAL A 68 -14.36 -6.22 -10.85
N ASP A 69 -14.68 -6.42 -12.13
CA ASP A 69 -13.98 -7.38 -12.98
C ASP A 69 -12.53 -7.00 -13.29
N VAL A 70 -12.19 -5.74 -13.14
CA VAL A 70 -10.86 -5.20 -13.47
C VAL A 70 -10.00 -4.96 -12.24
N ILE A 71 -10.62 -4.82 -11.07
CA ILE A 71 -9.91 -4.56 -9.82
C ILE A 71 -9.10 -5.80 -9.43
N PRO A 72 -7.77 -5.67 -9.24
CA PRO A 72 -6.94 -6.78 -8.79
C PRO A 72 -7.19 -7.09 -7.31
N GLU A 73 -6.98 -8.33 -6.92
CA GLU A 73 -7.08 -8.72 -5.51
C GLU A 73 -5.98 -8.13 -4.64
N LYS A 74 -4.84 -7.84 -5.23
CA LYS A 74 -3.68 -7.24 -4.56
C LYS A 74 -2.88 -6.39 -5.54
N ILE A 75 -2.25 -5.37 -5.03
CA ILE A 75 -1.30 -4.56 -5.79
C ILE A 75 0.11 -5.03 -5.47
N ILE A 76 0.88 -5.26 -6.52
CA ILE A 76 2.26 -5.73 -6.39
C ILE A 76 3.20 -4.56 -6.64
N ILE A 77 4.12 -4.34 -5.71
CA ILE A 77 5.22 -3.39 -5.84
C ILE A 77 6.52 -4.16 -6.01
N ASP A 78 7.23 -3.89 -7.09
CA ASP A 78 8.54 -4.49 -7.35
C ASP A 78 9.65 -3.62 -6.76
N LEU A 79 10.39 -4.17 -5.83
CA LEU A 79 11.48 -3.48 -5.14
C LEU A 79 12.87 -3.73 -5.77
N ALA A 80 12.96 -4.53 -6.83
CA ALA A 80 14.24 -4.97 -7.38
C ALA A 80 15.17 -3.81 -7.78
N ASN A 81 14.62 -2.74 -8.31
CA ASN A 81 15.37 -1.59 -8.81
C ASN A 81 15.49 -0.43 -7.81
N LEU A 82 14.89 -0.57 -6.63
CA LEU A 82 14.89 0.49 -5.64
C LEU A 82 16.15 0.46 -4.80
N THR A 83 16.62 1.65 -4.45
CA THR A 83 17.79 1.87 -3.61
C THR A 83 17.40 2.51 -2.28
N ILE A 84 18.38 2.64 -1.38
CA ILE A 84 18.18 3.32 -0.11
C ILE A 84 17.79 4.78 -0.35
N GLY A 85 16.71 5.20 0.27
CA GLY A 85 16.16 6.56 0.12
C GLY A 85 15.08 6.67 -0.94
N ASP A 86 14.83 5.62 -1.73
CA ASP A 86 13.75 5.64 -2.70
C ASP A 86 12.39 5.50 -2.02
N VAL A 87 11.44 6.25 -2.54
CA VAL A 87 10.05 6.27 -2.07
C VAL A 87 9.15 5.83 -3.21
N VAL A 88 8.31 4.85 -2.94
CA VAL A 88 7.29 4.40 -3.90
C VAL A 88 6.01 5.19 -3.66
N HIS A 89 5.61 5.94 -4.66
CA HIS A 89 4.35 6.68 -4.66
C HIS A 89 3.22 5.89 -5.33
N GLY A 90 2.00 6.35 -5.15
CA GLY A 90 0.85 5.75 -5.81
C GLY A 90 0.94 5.75 -7.33
N THR A 91 1.63 6.74 -7.91
CA THR A 91 1.88 6.83 -9.35
C THR A 91 2.78 5.75 -9.92
N ASP A 92 3.61 5.15 -9.06
CA ASP A 92 4.54 4.08 -9.45
C ASP A 92 3.90 2.68 -9.40
N LEU A 93 2.66 2.61 -8.93
CA LEU A 93 1.93 1.36 -8.85
C LEU A 93 1.48 0.90 -10.25
N VAL A 94 1.69 -0.38 -10.51
CA VAL A 94 1.20 -1.00 -11.75
C VAL A 94 -0.28 -1.31 -11.57
N LEU A 95 -1.12 -0.48 -12.19
CA LEU A 95 -2.56 -0.66 -12.18
C LEU A 95 -3.04 -1.19 -13.53
N PRO A 96 -4.03 -2.09 -13.55
CA PRO A 96 -4.66 -2.50 -14.80
C PRO A 96 -5.52 -1.37 -15.40
N ASP A 97 -5.74 -1.44 -16.70
CA ASP A 97 -6.59 -0.48 -17.39
C ASP A 97 -8.01 -0.50 -16.84
N GLY A 98 -8.57 0.67 -16.61
CA GLY A 98 -9.92 0.82 -16.07
C GLY A 98 -10.00 0.92 -14.55
N VAL A 99 -8.86 0.92 -13.85
CA VAL A 99 -8.78 1.15 -12.40
C VAL A 99 -8.12 2.49 -12.13
N GLU A 100 -8.75 3.28 -11.28
CA GLU A 100 -8.23 4.56 -10.84
C GLU A 100 -7.86 4.51 -9.35
N LEU A 101 -6.82 5.23 -8.99
CA LEU A 101 -6.48 5.45 -7.59
C LEU A 101 -7.53 6.35 -6.93
N GLY A 102 -7.83 6.05 -5.68
CA GLY A 102 -8.69 6.93 -4.89
C GLY A 102 -8.09 8.33 -4.73
N LEU A 103 -8.95 9.28 -4.37
CA LEU A 103 -8.54 10.66 -4.13
C LEU A 103 -7.36 10.73 -3.15
N HIS A 104 -6.36 11.50 -3.51
CA HIS A 104 -5.12 11.70 -2.74
C HIS A 104 -4.22 10.48 -2.58
N GLN A 105 -4.58 9.33 -3.12
CA GLN A 105 -3.76 8.12 -3.00
C GLN A 105 -2.52 8.16 -3.92
N ALA A 106 -2.61 8.86 -5.02
CA ALA A 106 -1.49 8.99 -5.97
C ALA A 106 -0.26 9.69 -5.36
N GLU A 107 -0.50 10.63 -4.47
CA GLU A 107 0.56 11.43 -3.82
C GLU A 107 1.10 10.76 -2.54
N LEU A 108 0.43 9.73 -2.03
CA LEU A 108 0.87 9.05 -0.83
C LEU A 108 2.10 8.17 -1.09
N ALA A 109 3.03 8.21 -0.16
CA ALA A 109 4.13 7.26 -0.14
C ALA A 109 3.63 5.91 0.42
N PHE A 110 3.77 4.85 -0.35
CA PHE A 110 3.36 3.51 0.06
C PHE A 110 4.48 2.75 0.74
N ALA A 111 5.66 2.80 0.19
CA ALA A 111 6.82 2.13 0.72
C ALA A 111 8.04 3.06 0.66
N ILE A 112 8.82 3.05 1.69
CA ILE A 112 10.06 3.83 1.80
C ILE A 112 11.17 2.85 2.19
N ILE A 113 12.22 2.80 1.37
CA ILE A 113 13.42 2.07 1.75
C ILE A 113 14.32 3.01 2.55
N GLY A 114 14.18 2.94 3.87
CA GLY A 114 15.06 3.66 4.78
C GLY A 114 16.45 3.04 4.79
N GLY A 115 17.48 3.88 4.70
CA GLY A 115 18.85 3.44 4.93
C GLY A 115 19.06 3.08 6.39
N LYS A 116 19.98 2.15 6.64
CA LYS A 116 20.54 1.93 7.98
C LYS A 116 21.49 3.08 8.31
N MET A 117 21.00 4.28 8.16
CA MET A 117 21.69 5.44 8.69
C MET A 117 21.56 5.42 10.21
N PRO A 118 22.56 5.89 10.94
CA PRO A 118 22.42 6.04 12.38
C PRO A 118 21.13 6.81 12.66
N MET A 119 20.30 6.29 13.53
CA MET A 119 18.99 6.87 13.87
C MET A 119 19.06 8.36 14.21
N GLU A 120 20.24 8.83 14.60
CA GLU A 120 20.51 10.23 14.90
C GLU A 120 20.34 11.17 13.71
N GLU A 121 20.63 10.73 12.48
CA GLU A 121 20.44 11.56 11.29
C GLU A 121 18.97 11.67 10.89
N ASP A 122 18.21 10.60 11.03
CA ASP A 122 16.77 10.63 10.77
C ASP A 122 16.02 11.51 11.77
N GLU A 123 16.40 11.47 13.03
CA GLU A 123 15.87 12.35 14.06
C GLU A 123 16.23 13.82 13.80
N LYS A 124 17.44 14.09 13.39
CA LYS A 124 17.87 15.45 13.01
C LYS A 124 17.13 15.94 11.77
N ALA A 125 16.93 15.09 10.77
CA ALA A 125 16.16 15.44 9.59
C ALA A 125 14.70 15.74 9.92
N LYS A 126 14.07 14.94 10.78
CA LYS A 126 12.72 15.19 11.29
C LYS A 126 12.64 16.45 12.14
N ALA A 127 13.60 16.65 13.03
CA ALA A 127 13.68 17.85 13.86
C ALA A 127 13.89 19.11 13.01
N ALA A 128 14.75 19.05 12.00
CA ALA A 128 14.97 20.14 11.07
C ALA A 128 13.71 20.43 10.22
N ALA A 129 13.02 19.40 9.76
CA ALA A 129 11.77 19.54 9.02
C ALA A 129 10.64 20.12 9.88
N MET A 130 10.57 19.74 11.15
CA MET A 130 9.62 20.32 12.10
C MET A 130 9.97 21.73 12.55
N ALA A 131 11.25 22.08 12.63
CA ALA A 131 11.71 23.40 13.02
C ALA A 131 11.58 24.42 11.89
N ALA A 132 11.72 24.02 10.63
CA ALA A 132 11.64 24.88 9.47
C ALA A 132 10.33 25.69 9.35
N PRO A 133 9.13 25.13 9.63
CA PRO A 133 7.89 25.90 9.56
C PRO A 133 7.70 26.95 10.67
N LYS A 134 8.47 26.88 11.73
CA LYS A 134 8.35 27.80 12.89
C LYS A 134 9.10 29.10 12.75
N LYS A 135 9.85 29.22 11.72
CA LYS A 135 10.52 30.46 11.37
C LYS A 135 9.67 31.26 10.35
#